data_1b9caf8f1a1f52995003d1feddada1e2
#
_entry.id   1b9caf8f1a1f52995003d1feddada1e2
#
_cell.length_a   1.000
_cell.length_b   1.000
_cell.length_c   1.000
_cell.angle_alpha   90.00
_cell.angle_beta   90.00
_cell.angle_gamma   90.00
#
_symmetry.space_group_name_H-M   'P 1'
#
loop_
_entity.id
_entity.type
_entity.pdbx_description
1 polymer ?
#
loop_
_entity_poly.entity_id
_entity_poly.type
_entity_poly.pdbx_seq_one_letter_code
_entity_poly.pdbx_strand_id
1 'polypeptide(L)'
;SGLRATHCGAPAGESAGARNKLGAMVRILLAEDDESMRTYLARALDRSGYEVVAVSTGAEALPHIGSDRFDLLLTDIVMPEMDGIELAQHAAQVAPDMRIMFITGFAAVTLKAGKAVPQAKVLSKPFHLRDLVLEVERMFGSESVSGLS
;
A
#
# COMPACT_ATOMS: atom_id res chain seq x y z
N SER A 1 -10.58 -10.67 -5.82
CA SER A 1 -11.59 -10.67 -4.84
C SER A 1 -12.92 -10.18 -5.37
N GLY A 2 -13.96 -10.80 -4.93
CA GLY A 2 -15.29 -10.44 -5.37
C GLY A 2 -15.71 -9.05 -5.01
N LEU A 3 -15.01 -8.44 -4.08
CA LEU A 3 -15.37 -7.11 -3.64
C LEU A 3 -15.25 -6.07 -4.71
N ARG A 4 -14.37 -6.30 -5.65
CA ARG A 4 -14.17 -5.30 -6.68
C ARG A 4 -15.37 -5.13 -7.59
N ALA A 5 -16.15 -6.16 -7.69
CA ALA A 5 -17.31 -6.09 -8.57
C ALA A 5 -18.27 -5.01 -8.13
N THR A 6 -18.26 -4.68 -6.88
CA THR A 6 -19.19 -3.68 -6.37
C THR A 6 -18.83 -2.28 -6.78
N HIS A 7 -17.64 -2.10 -7.28
CA HIS A 7 -17.19 -0.78 -7.67
C HIS A 7 -17.61 -0.34 -9.03
N CYS A 8 -18.10 -1.25 -9.80
CA CYS A 8 -18.47 -0.91 -11.16
C CYS A 8 -19.47 0.21 -11.23
N GLY A 9 -20.24 0.37 -10.22
CA GLY A 9 -21.24 1.39 -10.20
C GLY A 9 -20.85 2.65 -9.48
N ALA A 10 -19.60 2.83 -9.16
CA ALA A 10 -19.17 4.00 -8.41
C ALA A 10 -19.58 5.27 -9.14
N PRO A 11 -20.26 6.16 -8.48
CA PRO A 11 -20.71 7.37 -9.15
C PRO A 11 -19.57 8.28 -9.50
N ALA A 12 -19.77 8.99 -10.55
CA ALA A 12 -18.82 10.02 -10.92
C ALA A 12 -18.83 11.08 -9.83
N GLY A 13 -17.70 11.62 -9.54
CA GLY A 13 -17.60 12.61 -8.50
C GLY A 13 -17.16 12.07 -7.18
N GLU A 14 -17.22 10.77 -7.02
CA GLU A 14 -16.67 10.15 -5.83
C GLU A 14 -15.15 10.22 -5.90
N SER A 15 -14.53 10.06 -4.75
CA SER A 15 -13.10 10.01 -4.72
C SER A 15 -12.61 8.92 -5.66
N ALA A 16 -11.87 9.29 -6.66
CA ALA A 16 -11.40 8.35 -7.66
C ALA A 16 -10.00 7.84 -7.39
N GLY A 17 -9.35 8.36 -6.37
CA GLY A 17 -7.98 8.00 -6.08
C GLY A 17 -7.04 8.50 -7.16
N ALA A 18 -5.76 8.43 -6.88
CA ALA A 18 -4.73 8.78 -7.84
C ALA A 18 -4.57 7.65 -8.84
N ARG A 19 -3.95 7.96 -9.96
CA ARG A 19 -3.68 6.98 -11.00
C ARG A 19 -2.19 6.69 -11.06
N ASN A 20 -1.85 5.51 -11.57
CA ASN A 20 -0.45 5.18 -11.77
C ASN A 20 0.06 5.82 -13.06
N LYS A 21 1.30 5.55 -13.41
CA LYS A 21 1.92 6.15 -14.59
C LYS A 21 1.18 5.85 -15.88
N LEU A 22 0.50 4.73 -15.92
CA LEU A 22 -0.24 4.32 -17.11
C LEU A 22 -1.63 4.92 -17.17
N GLY A 23 -2.00 5.71 -16.16
CA GLY A 23 -3.33 6.28 -16.09
C GLY A 23 -4.36 5.31 -15.54
N ALA A 24 -3.93 4.16 -15.05
CA ALA A 24 -4.83 3.15 -14.50
C ALA A 24 -5.01 3.33 -13.02
N MET A 25 -6.04 2.69 -12.48
CA MET A 25 -6.30 2.65 -11.05
C MET A 25 -5.09 2.07 -10.32
N VAL A 26 -4.66 2.74 -9.26
CA VAL A 26 -3.54 2.27 -8.45
C VAL A 26 -3.93 0.98 -7.73
N ARG A 27 -3.09 -0.03 -7.82
CA ARG A 27 -3.31 -1.32 -7.16
C ARG A 27 -2.40 -1.42 -5.95
N ILE A 28 -2.98 -1.76 -4.81
CA ILE A 28 -2.29 -1.81 -3.53
C ILE A 28 -2.31 -3.22 -2.98
N LEU A 29 -1.15 -3.72 -2.61
CA LEU A 29 -1.03 -4.98 -1.88
C LEU A 29 -0.85 -4.62 -0.41
N LEU A 30 -1.81 -4.99 0.41
CA LEU A 30 -1.81 -4.68 1.83
C LEU A 30 -1.49 -5.93 2.64
N ALA A 31 -0.42 -5.87 3.43
CA ALA A 31 -0.06 -6.97 4.32
C ALA A 31 -0.21 -6.50 5.75
N GLU A 32 -1.15 -7.08 6.47
CA GLU A 32 -1.46 -6.70 7.84
C GLU A 32 -2.01 -7.90 8.56
N ASP A 33 -1.37 -8.31 9.65
CA ASP A 33 -1.78 -9.53 10.36
C ASP A 33 -3.00 -9.33 11.26
N ASP A 34 -3.27 -8.12 11.71
CA ASP A 34 -4.46 -7.83 12.51
C ASP A 34 -5.67 -7.75 11.59
N GLU A 35 -6.61 -8.65 11.77
CA GLU A 35 -7.77 -8.74 10.88
C GLU A 35 -8.60 -7.47 10.89
N SER A 36 -8.83 -6.89 12.04
CA SER A 36 -9.64 -5.67 12.14
C SER A 36 -8.97 -4.52 11.42
N MET A 37 -7.68 -4.35 11.64
CA MET A 37 -6.94 -3.28 11.00
C MET A 37 -6.86 -3.52 9.51
N ARG A 38 -6.66 -4.77 9.09
CA ARG A 38 -6.59 -5.12 7.67
C ARG A 38 -7.88 -4.74 6.96
N THR A 39 -9.00 -5.11 7.56
CA THR A 39 -10.31 -4.80 6.97
C THR A 39 -10.55 -3.29 6.93
N TYR A 40 -10.19 -2.63 8.01
CA TYR A 40 -10.38 -1.20 8.15
C TYR A 40 -9.60 -0.43 7.06
N LEU A 41 -8.33 -0.78 6.93
CA LEU A 41 -7.48 -0.13 5.93
C LEU A 41 -7.91 -0.45 4.51
N ALA A 42 -8.23 -1.71 4.26
CA ALA A 42 -8.64 -2.14 2.93
C ALA A 42 -9.89 -1.40 2.48
N ARG A 43 -10.86 -1.26 3.39
CA ARG A 43 -12.10 -0.56 3.04
C ARG A 43 -11.86 0.92 2.76
N ALA A 44 -11.01 1.54 3.55
CA ALA A 44 -10.75 2.96 3.37
C ALA A 44 -10.11 3.23 2.01
N LEU A 45 -9.13 2.39 1.66
CA LEU A 45 -8.45 2.56 0.39
C LEU A 45 -9.36 2.22 -0.79
N ASP A 46 -10.17 1.20 -0.61
CA ASP A 46 -11.13 0.80 -1.63
C ASP A 46 -12.12 1.92 -1.92
N ARG A 47 -12.62 2.55 -0.87
CA ARG A 47 -13.56 3.67 -1.02
C ARG A 47 -12.90 4.87 -1.68
N SER A 48 -11.60 5.00 -1.52
CA SER A 48 -10.88 6.11 -2.10
C SER A 48 -10.53 5.89 -3.57
N GLY A 49 -10.93 4.76 -4.13
CA GLY A 49 -10.76 4.53 -5.55
C GLY A 49 -9.56 3.67 -5.91
N TYR A 50 -8.98 2.98 -4.94
CA TYR A 50 -7.84 2.10 -5.18
C TYR A 50 -8.30 0.65 -5.24
N GLU A 51 -7.56 -0.15 -5.97
CA GLU A 51 -7.81 -1.59 -6.01
C GLU A 51 -6.91 -2.24 -4.98
N VAL A 52 -7.49 -2.92 -4.00
CA VAL A 52 -6.74 -3.44 -2.86
C VAL A 52 -6.83 -4.96 -2.79
N VAL A 53 -5.68 -5.60 -2.64
CA VAL A 53 -5.61 -7.01 -2.29
C VAL A 53 -4.99 -7.07 -0.91
N ALA A 54 -5.72 -7.63 0.04
CA ALA A 54 -5.27 -7.67 1.44
C ALA A 54 -4.91 -9.09 1.83
N VAL A 55 -3.74 -9.24 2.44
CA VAL A 55 -3.27 -10.52 2.92
C VAL A 55 -2.87 -10.38 4.38
N SER A 56 -2.78 -11.51 5.08
CA SER A 56 -2.54 -11.49 6.52
C SER A 56 -1.09 -11.73 6.90
N THR A 57 -0.25 -12.21 5.99
CA THR A 57 1.15 -12.48 6.29
C THR A 57 2.04 -12.07 5.13
N GLY A 58 3.32 -11.92 5.43
CA GLY A 58 4.30 -11.68 4.38
C GLY A 58 4.41 -12.85 3.41
N ALA A 59 4.26 -14.05 3.94
CA ALA A 59 4.32 -15.25 3.11
C ALA A 59 3.19 -15.26 2.09
N GLU A 60 2.01 -14.79 2.47
CA GLU A 60 0.89 -14.70 1.55
C GLU A 60 1.10 -13.62 0.50
N ALA A 61 1.85 -12.60 0.85
CA ALA A 61 2.09 -11.50 -0.07
C ALA A 61 3.08 -11.87 -1.19
N LEU A 62 4.03 -12.74 -0.88
CA LEU A 62 5.09 -13.05 -1.83
C LEU A 62 4.59 -13.51 -3.21
N PRO A 63 3.64 -14.45 -3.31
CA PRO A 63 3.19 -14.87 -4.63
C PRO A 63 2.55 -13.74 -5.42
N HIS A 64 1.90 -12.82 -4.73
CA HIS A 64 1.28 -11.68 -5.41
C HIS A 64 2.32 -10.75 -6.01
N ILE A 65 3.42 -10.57 -5.30
CA ILE A 65 4.47 -9.69 -5.78
C ILE A 65 5.07 -10.23 -7.08
N GLY A 66 5.22 -11.54 -7.17
CA GLY A 66 5.83 -12.13 -8.33
C GLY A 66 4.90 -12.31 -9.52
N SER A 67 3.61 -12.49 -9.26
CA SER A 67 2.67 -12.84 -10.34
C SER A 67 1.79 -11.69 -10.79
N ASP A 68 1.51 -10.74 -9.91
CA ASP A 68 0.63 -9.64 -10.23
C ASP A 68 1.38 -8.33 -10.24
N ARG A 69 0.81 -7.36 -10.92
CA ARG A 69 1.39 -6.02 -10.92
C ARG A 69 0.69 -5.19 -9.85
N PHE A 70 1.48 -4.69 -8.91
CA PHE A 70 0.99 -3.77 -7.90
C PHE A 70 1.79 -2.49 -7.98
N ASP A 71 1.16 -1.39 -7.64
CA ASP A 71 1.81 -0.08 -7.65
C ASP A 71 2.35 0.28 -6.28
N LEU A 72 1.76 -0.27 -5.23
CA LEU A 72 2.17 0.04 -3.86
C LEU A 72 2.08 -1.20 -2.99
N LEU A 73 3.12 -1.43 -2.22
CA LEU A 73 3.10 -2.41 -1.12
C LEU A 73 2.93 -1.62 0.17
N LEU A 74 1.83 -1.85 0.86
CA LEU A 74 1.55 -1.24 2.14
C LEU A 74 1.59 -2.34 3.18
N THR A 75 2.56 -2.32 4.08
CA THR A 75 2.75 -3.42 5.00
C THR A 75 3.08 -2.96 6.40
N ASP A 76 2.54 -3.67 7.37
CA ASP A 76 2.99 -3.54 8.75
C ASP A 76 4.41 -4.07 8.81
N ILE A 77 5.21 -3.52 9.72
CA ILE A 77 6.58 -4.00 9.87
C ILE A 77 6.60 -5.24 10.74
N VAL A 78 5.92 -5.20 11.88
CA VAL A 78 5.97 -6.32 12.82
C VAL A 78 4.85 -7.31 12.51
N MET A 79 5.23 -8.43 11.92
CA MET A 79 4.30 -9.50 11.56
C MET A 79 4.96 -10.84 11.86
N PRO A 80 4.17 -11.90 12.12
CA PRO A 80 4.75 -13.21 12.36
C PRO A 80 5.44 -13.76 11.12
N GLU A 81 6.43 -14.57 11.31
CA GLU A 81 7.21 -15.27 10.29
C GLU A 81 8.08 -14.34 9.48
N MET A 82 7.51 -13.59 8.56
CA MET A 82 8.28 -12.67 7.73
C MET A 82 7.82 -11.27 8.06
N ASP A 83 8.73 -10.43 8.55
CA ASP A 83 8.33 -9.06 8.87
C ASP A 83 8.24 -8.21 7.61
N GLY A 84 7.70 -7.00 7.78
CA GLY A 84 7.46 -6.13 6.65
C GLY A 84 8.72 -5.64 5.96
N ILE A 85 9.81 -5.52 6.71
CA ILE A 85 11.07 -5.07 6.13
C ILE A 85 11.60 -6.14 5.17
N GLU A 86 11.57 -7.38 5.61
CA GLU A 86 11.99 -8.50 4.80
C GLU A 86 11.15 -8.59 3.53
N LEU A 87 9.85 -8.46 3.69
CA LEU A 87 8.92 -8.47 2.57
C LEU A 87 9.23 -7.35 1.59
N ALA A 88 9.46 -6.15 2.11
CA ALA A 88 9.72 -5.00 1.26
C ALA A 88 11.04 -5.13 0.51
N GLN A 89 12.05 -5.70 1.15
CA GLN A 89 13.33 -5.93 0.48
C GLN A 89 13.17 -6.89 -0.68
N HIS A 90 12.38 -7.93 -0.48
CA HIS A 90 12.09 -8.87 -1.54
C HIS A 90 11.34 -8.18 -2.69
N ALA A 91 10.36 -7.37 -2.33
CA ALA A 91 9.58 -6.65 -3.32
C ALA A 91 10.43 -5.69 -4.13
N ALA A 92 11.37 -5.04 -3.48
CA ALA A 92 12.25 -4.10 -4.17
C ALA A 92 13.11 -4.80 -5.21
N GLN A 93 13.45 -6.05 -4.98
CA GLN A 93 14.23 -6.82 -5.93
C GLN A 93 13.40 -7.33 -7.10
N VAL A 94 12.20 -7.79 -6.80
CA VAL A 94 11.33 -8.40 -7.80
C VAL A 94 10.58 -7.35 -8.62
N ALA A 95 10.16 -6.28 -7.95
CA ALA A 95 9.36 -5.24 -8.58
C ALA A 95 9.92 -3.86 -8.20
N PRO A 96 11.03 -3.48 -8.80
CA PRO A 96 11.71 -2.23 -8.38
C PRO A 96 10.89 -0.97 -8.61
N ASP A 97 9.90 -1.02 -9.46
CA ASP A 97 9.04 0.15 -9.69
C ASP A 97 7.92 0.29 -8.68
N MET A 98 7.70 -0.75 -7.88
CA MET A 98 6.64 -0.72 -6.90
C MET A 98 7.04 0.16 -5.72
N ARG A 99 6.14 1.03 -5.32
CA ARG A 99 6.40 1.89 -4.16
C ARG A 99 6.11 1.11 -2.89
N ILE A 100 6.74 1.54 -1.80
CA ILE A 100 6.63 0.83 -0.53
C ILE A 100 6.30 1.81 0.57
N MET A 101 5.31 1.46 1.39
CA MET A 101 4.95 2.22 2.57
C MET A 101 4.83 1.27 3.74
N PHE A 102 5.53 1.59 4.82
CA PHE A 102 5.44 0.83 6.06
C PHE A 102 4.48 1.48 7.03
N ILE A 103 3.81 0.65 7.80
CA ILE A 103 3.00 1.10 8.93
C ILE A 103 3.59 0.49 10.18
N THR A 104 3.81 1.28 11.21
CA THR A 104 4.36 0.75 12.45
C THR A 104 3.96 1.57 13.65
N GLY A 105 3.80 0.89 14.78
CA GLY A 105 3.60 1.55 16.07
C GLY A 105 4.87 1.63 16.90
N PHE A 106 6.00 1.18 16.35
CA PHE A 106 7.25 1.07 17.10
C PHE A 106 8.31 1.97 16.49
N ALA A 107 8.72 2.99 17.26
CA ALA A 107 9.71 3.95 16.79
C ALA A 107 11.05 3.27 16.48
N ALA A 108 11.40 2.27 17.25
CA ALA A 108 12.69 1.61 17.07
C ALA A 108 12.80 0.94 15.70
N VAL A 109 11.72 0.34 15.22
CA VAL A 109 11.77 -0.33 13.91
C VAL A 109 11.67 0.66 12.76
N THR A 110 11.23 1.88 13.02
CA THR A 110 11.17 2.91 11.98
C THR A 110 12.57 3.21 11.45
N LEU A 111 13.55 3.32 12.33
CA LEU A 111 14.92 3.57 11.91
C LEU A 111 15.47 2.40 11.12
N LYS A 112 15.17 1.19 11.58
CA LYS A 112 15.63 -0.01 10.91
C LYS A 112 15.04 -0.09 9.49
N ALA A 113 13.76 0.21 9.36
CA ALA A 113 13.09 0.19 8.08
C ALA A 113 13.69 1.23 7.13
N GLY A 114 13.98 2.42 7.64
CA GLY A 114 14.56 3.47 6.81
C GLY A 114 15.93 3.13 6.28
N LYS A 115 16.71 2.38 7.05
CA LYS A 115 18.01 1.94 6.60
C LYS A 115 17.91 0.81 5.60
N ALA A 116 16.98 -0.10 5.84
CA ALA A 116 16.86 -1.29 5.00
C ALA A 116 16.22 -0.97 3.64
N VAL A 117 15.25 -0.06 3.63
CA VAL A 117 14.53 0.31 2.40
C VAL A 117 14.41 1.83 2.39
N PRO A 118 15.48 2.53 2.00
CA PRO A 118 15.51 4.00 2.10
C PRO A 118 14.43 4.71 1.29
N GLN A 119 13.99 4.10 0.22
CA GLN A 119 12.98 4.72 -0.65
C GLN A 119 11.56 4.58 -0.10
N ALA A 120 11.36 3.78 0.94
CA ALA A 120 10.04 3.54 1.48
C ALA A 120 9.57 4.70 2.34
N LYS A 121 8.27 4.90 2.36
CA LYS A 121 7.63 5.84 3.25
C LYS A 121 7.25 5.10 4.52
N VAL A 122 7.30 5.79 5.66
CA VAL A 122 6.90 5.17 6.93
C VAL A 122 5.77 5.99 7.54
N LEU A 123 4.67 5.32 7.89
CA LEU A 123 3.55 5.96 8.54
C LEU A 123 3.42 5.39 9.94
N SER A 124 3.51 6.23 10.94
CA SER A 124 3.50 5.80 12.35
C SER A 124 2.10 5.75 12.92
N LYS A 125 1.82 4.70 13.67
CA LYS A 125 0.57 4.60 14.41
C LYS A 125 0.70 5.42 15.69
N PRO A 126 -0.37 5.99 16.17
CA PRO A 126 -1.70 6.04 15.58
C PRO A 126 -1.78 7.07 14.47
N PHE A 127 -2.63 6.80 13.48
CA PHE A 127 -2.86 7.76 12.40
C PHE A 127 -4.34 7.72 12.04
N HIS A 128 -4.79 8.77 11.37
CA HIS A 128 -6.16 8.78 10.85
C HIS A 128 -6.15 8.19 9.47
N LEU A 129 -7.26 7.55 9.10
CA LEU A 129 -7.38 7.01 7.75
C LEU A 129 -7.18 8.06 6.70
N ARG A 130 -7.65 9.28 6.99
CA ARG A 130 -7.45 10.38 6.07
C ARG A 130 -5.97 10.61 5.78
N ASP A 131 -5.13 10.50 6.81
CA ASP A 131 -3.69 10.70 6.64
C ASP A 131 -3.10 9.64 5.73
N LEU A 132 -3.55 8.40 5.88
CA LEU A 132 -3.09 7.32 5.03
C LEU A 132 -3.48 7.58 3.57
N VAL A 133 -4.74 7.91 3.35
CA VAL A 133 -5.23 8.16 1.99
C VAL A 133 -4.49 9.33 1.36
N LEU A 134 -4.25 10.38 2.13
CA LEU A 134 -3.53 11.54 1.62
C LEU A 134 -2.10 11.20 1.25
N GLU A 135 -1.44 10.36 2.04
CA GLU A 135 -0.09 9.94 1.72
C GLU A 135 -0.03 9.14 0.44
N VAL A 136 -1.00 8.25 0.26
CA VAL A 136 -1.06 7.47 -0.97
C VAL A 136 -1.30 8.38 -2.16
N GLU A 137 -2.24 9.29 -2.03
CA GLU A 137 -2.51 10.25 -3.09
C GLU A 137 -1.28 11.09 -3.43
N ARG A 138 -0.56 11.49 -2.41
CA ARG A 138 0.64 12.29 -2.60
C ARG A 138 1.71 11.51 -3.34
N MET A 139 1.85 10.23 -3.05
CA MET A 139 2.85 9.40 -3.70
C MET A 139 2.61 9.29 -5.20
N PHE A 140 1.36 9.21 -5.63
CA PHE A 140 1.04 9.04 -7.03
C PHE A 140 0.60 10.32 -7.71
N GLY A 141 -0.11 11.15 -6.96
CA GLY A 141 -0.55 12.43 -7.50
C GLY A 141 0.60 13.39 -7.75
N SER A 142 1.59 13.37 -6.88
CA SER A 142 2.76 14.24 -7.04
C SER A 142 3.49 13.96 -8.33
N GLU A 143 3.56 12.70 -8.71
CA GLU A 143 4.22 12.34 -9.96
C GLU A 143 3.49 12.91 -11.15
N SER A 144 2.17 12.87 -11.10
CA SER A 144 1.36 13.47 -12.15
C SER A 144 1.63 14.95 -12.29
N VAL A 145 1.67 15.62 -11.16
CA VAL A 145 1.92 17.07 -11.14
C VAL A 145 3.31 17.37 -11.66
N SER A 146 4.28 16.58 -11.24
CA SER A 146 5.64 16.76 -11.74
C SER A 146 5.73 16.63 -13.23
N GLY A 147 4.96 15.73 -13.77
CA GLY A 147 4.95 15.51 -15.19
C GLY A 147 4.45 16.71 -15.97
N LEU A 148 3.63 17.52 -15.34
CA LEU A 148 3.08 18.69 -15.98
C LEU A 148 4.05 19.86 -15.97
N SER A 149 4.93 19.85 -15.02
CA SER A 149 5.91 20.92 -14.96
C SER A 149 7.03 20.67 -15.94
#